data_032c8a3fb93a5f1eda71cd3f576b1d05
#
_entry.id   032c8a3fb93a5f1eda71cd3f576b1d05
#
_cell.length_a   1.000
_cell.length_b   1.000
_cell.length_c   1.000
_cell.angle_alpha   90.00
_cell.angle_beta   90.00
_cell.angle_gamma   90.00
#
_symmetry.space_group_name_H-M   'P 1'
#
loop_
_entity.id
_entity.type
_entity.pdbx_description
1 polymer ?
#
loop_
_entity_poly.entity_id
_entity_poly.type
_entity_poly.pdbx_seq_one_letter_code
_entity_poly.pdbx_strand_id
1 'polypeptide(L)'
;MKRILALILTVVMLTSVLAVSASAVNEDVEGTIGIYSSMYQFVIDMMDEALKAEFPNLTPAFDGSFFFYGGTSSLITKVYGEMETGTLGCDMMLVAEPAFSLELKEAGYLEPIEIEDAENLLRFPYDEEGYWYPVRVCNMVLAYNPEMVDAWAAKGVTIPQTFEAFANDPALKGYISMGNPMTSGTTFAAVASLTQDNHYGEAFLDGLAANEVMIESGSTAITKLQTGECAAIMILEESILKVLKEAEDAGTPITNLACIYPEDGVVLIPSTVMTVAEDHSANVNVEACEAVEQWLLSEEAQKLILQGYMHSVFAGMEEIPFDSVDTNWLIEKDLGVDWENAYRNREAINTAWTEKVTTK
;
A
#
# COMPACT_ATOMS: atom_id res chain seq x y z
N MET A 1 60.56 -13.04 5.28
CA MET A 1 59.49 -13.94 5.71
C MET A 1 58.32 -13.21 6.45
N LYS A 2 58.56 -12.36 7.46
CA LYS A 2 57.48 -11.67 8.20
C LYS A 2 56.65 -10.70 7.35
N ARG A 3 57.20 -10.06 6.31
CA ARG A 3 56.47 -9.14 5.43
C ARG A 3 55.62 -9.84 4.34
N ILE A 4 56.01 -11.07 3.93
CA ILE A 4 55.25 -11.91 3.01
C ILE A 4 54.04 -12.53 3.72
N LEU A 5 54.20 -12.91 4.98
CA LEU A 5 53.10 -13.44 5.80
C LEU A 5 52.01 -12.36 6.06
N ALA A 6 52.39 -11.10 6.28
CA ALA A 6 51.46 -9.99 6.44
C ALA A 6 50.64 -9.70 5.18
N LEU A 7 51.26 -9.81 3.98
CA LEU A 7 50.58 -9.59 2.69
C LEU A 7 49.57 -10.72 2.39
N ILE A 8 49.87 -11.96 2.77
CA ILE A 8 48.99 -13.11 2.56
C ILE A 8 47.78 -13.03 3.54
N LEU A 9 47.98 -12.58 4.79
CA LEU A 9 46.86 -12.34 5.70
C LEU A 9 45.95 -11.22 5.29
N THR A 10 46.49 -10.14 4.68
CA THR A 10 45.69 -9.01 4.20
C THR A 10 44.87 -9.37 2.95
N VAL A 11 45.40 -10.23 2.06
CA VAL A 11 44.67 -10.72 0.89
C VAL A 11 43.57 -11.70 1.30
N VAL A 12 43.79 -12.54 2.31
CA VAL A 12 42.76 -13.47 2.84
C VAL A 12 41.66 -12.71 3.60
N MET A 13 41.95 -11.57 4.25
CA MET A 13 40.90 -10.73 4.87
C MET A 13 40.13 -9.84 3.89
N LEU A 14 40.68 -9.56 2.68
CA LEU A 14 39.95 -8.81 1.66
C LEU A 14 39.07 -9.68 0.76
N THR A 15 39.21 -11.00 0.82
CA THR A 15 38.35 -11.92 0.06
C THR A 15 37.17 -12.46 0.86
N SER A 16 37.04 -12.10 2.16
CA SER A 16 35.95 -12.54 3.03
C SER A 16 34.82 -11.49 3.22
N VAL A 17 34.77 -10.42 2.42
CA VAL A 17 33.78 -9.33 2.55
C VAL A 17 32.94 -9.14 1.29
N LEU A 18 32.89 -10.13 0.41
CA LEU A 18 31.96 -10.18 -0.73
C LEU A 18 31.33 -11.56 -0.87
N ALA A 19 30.79 -12.08 0.22
CA ALA A 19 29.65 -12.95 0.12
C ALA A 19 28.42 -12.02 0.08
N VAL A 20 28.20 -11.33 -1.03
CA VAL A 20 26.85 -11.04 -1.48
C VAL A 20 26.22 -12.42 -1.57
N SER A 21 25.27 -12.72 -0.70
CA SER A 21 24.37 -13.85 -0.90
C SER A 21 23.71 -13.57 -2.27
N ALA A 22 24.26 -14.13 -3.33
CA ALA A 22 23.51 -14.27 -4.56
C ALA A 22 22.32 -15.15 -4.14
N SER A 23 21.13 -14.59 -4.09
CA SER A 23 19.90 -15.35 -4.05
C SER A 23 20.02 -16.45 -5.08
N ALA A 24 19.76 -17.68 -4.74
CA ALA A 24 19.82 -18.77 -5.71
C ALA A 24 18.69 -18.52 -6.70
N VAL A 25 19.01 -18.25 -7.97
CA VAL A 25 18.02 -18.06 -9.03
C VAL A 25 17.15 -19.31 -9.11
N ASN A 26 15.84 -19.15 -9.09
CA ASN A 26 14.86 -20.24 -9.10
C ASN A 26 14.63 -20.74 -10.55
N GLU A 27 15.64 -21.48 -11.10
CA GLU A 27 15.59 -22.02 -12.46
C GLU A 27 14.62 -23.21 -12.61
N ASP A 28 14.20 -23.83 -11.52
CA ASP A 28 13.31 -25.01 -11.55
C ASP A 28 11.82 -24.64 -11.68
N VAL A 29 11.46 -23.36 -11.48
CA VAL A 29 10.08 -22.88 -11.55
C VAL A 29 9.75 -22.47 -12.98
N GLU A 30 8.77 -23.14 -13.59
CA GLU A 30 8.39 -22.96 -15.00
C GLU A 30 6.87 -22.64 -15.12
N GLY A 31 6.46 -22.12 -16.26
CA GLY A 31 5.07 -21.89 -16.63
C GLY A 31 4.74 -20.42 -16.87
N THR A 32 3.46 -20.11 -16.99
CA THR A 32 2.97 -18.75 -17.23
C THR A 32 2.29 -18.22 -15.99
N ILE A 33 2.57 -16.96 -15.62
CA ILE A 33 1.90 -16.28 -14.51
C ILE A 33 1.46 -14.86 -14.94
N GLY A 34 0.24 -14.50 -14.53
CA GLY A 34 -0.32 -13.16 -14.62
C GLY A 34 -0.75 -12.63 -13.25
N ILE A 35 -0.33 -11.45 -12.89
CA ILE A 35 -0.55 -10.81 -11.59
C ILE A 35 -1.31 -9.51 -11.78
N TYR A 36 -2.52 -9.37 -11.21
CA TYR A 36 -3.19 -8.07 -11.12
C TYR A 36 -2.63 -7.28 -9.95
N SER A 37 -2.19 -6.04 -10.18
CA SER A 37 -1.55 -5.23 -9.15
C SER A 37 -2.08 -3.81 -9.09
N SER A 38 -2.37 -3.34 -7.86
CA SER A 38 -2.70 -1.95 -7.56
C SER A 38 -1.51 -1.11 -7.06
N MET A 39 -0.30 -1.63 -7.16
CA MET A 39 0.92 -0.85 -6.89
C MET A 39 1.13 0.22 -7.96
N TYR A 40 1.89 1.26 -7.65
CA TYR A 40 2.30 2.24 -8.64
C TYR A 40 3.09 1.60 -9.78
N GLN A 41 2.91 2.09 -11.00
CA GLN A 41 3.56 1.51 -12.19
C GLN A 41 5.08 1.39 -12.04
N PHE A 42 5.76 2.40 -11.47
CA PHE A 42 7.22 2.33 -11.30
C PHE A 42 7.66 1.24 -10.30
N VAL A 43 6.84 0.88 -9.31
CA VAL A 43 7.09 -0.24 -8.40
C VAL A 43 6.89 -1.56 -9.13
N ILE A 44 5.82 -1.63 -9.92
CA ILE A 44 5.53 -2.79 -10.79
C ILE A 44 6.71 -3.03 -11.74
N ASP A 45 7.25 -1.99 -12.37
CA ASP A 45 8.38 -2.10 -13.30
C ASP A 45 9.63 -2.67 -12.59
N MET A 46 9.93 -2.22 -11.37
CA MET A 46 11.04 -2.77 -10.57
C MET A 46 10.79 -4.24 -10.16
N MET A 47 9.57 -4.55 -9.70
CA MET A 47 9.19 -5.91 -9.32
C MET A 47 9.21 -6.86 -10.52
N ASP A 48 8.75 -6.42 -11.68
CA ASP A 48 8.72 -7.21 -12.91
C ASP A 48 10.13 -7.57 -13.39
N GLU A 49 11.07 -6.61 -13.35
CA GLU A 49 12.47 -6.85 -13.65
C GLU A 49 13.11 -7.84 -12.66
N ALA A 50 12.83 -7.69 -11.36
CA ALA A 50 13.35 -8.56 -10.33
C ALA A 50 12.76 -9.98 -10.44
N LEU A 51 11.45 -10.13 -10.69
CA LEU A 51 10.82 -11.42 -10.94
C LEU A 51 11.42 -12.14 -12.15
N LYS A 52 11.68 -11.44 -13.25
CA LYS A 52 12.34 -12.02 -14.43
C LYS A 52 13.76 -12.50 -14.17
N ALA A 53 14.47 -11.80 -13.27
CA ALA A 53 15.81 -12.21 -12.87
C ALA A 53 15.80 -13.41 -11.93
N GLU A 54 14.86 -13.45 -10.98
CA GLU A 54 14.72 -14.53 -10.01
C GLU A 54 14.16 -15.82 -10.62
N PHE A 55 13.18 -15.69 -11.53
CA PHE A 55 12.47 -16.80 -12.17
C PHE A 55 12.65 -16.78 -13.70
N PRO A 56 13.83 -17.10 -14.25
CA PRO A 56 14.12 -16.92 -15.67
C PRO A 56 13.33 -17.86 -16.59
N ASN A 57 12.75 -18.93 -16.07
CA ASN A 57 11.94 -19.91 -16.81
C ASN A 57 10.42 -19.64 -16.70
N LEU A 58 9.98 -18.65 -15.89
CA LEU A 58 8.61 -18.18 -15.92
C LEU A 58 8.32 -17.31 -17.15
N THR A 59 7.14 -17.45 -17.69
CA THR A 59 6.66 -16.67 -18.82
C THR A 59 5.64 -15.62 -18.33
N PRO A 60 5.87 -14.33 -18.60
CA PRO A 60 4.91 -13.27 -18.32
C PRO A 60 3.63 -13.42 -19.13
N ALA A 61 2.44 -13.27 -18.47
CA ALA A 61 1.14 -13.41 -19.13
C ALA A 61 0.68 -12.14 -19.89
N PHE A 62 1.23 -10.96 -19.59
CA PHE A 62 0.74 -9.67 -20.10
C PHE A 62 1.80 -8.95 -20.96
N ASP A 63 1.82 -9.19 -22.26
CA ASP A 63 2.66 -8.48 -23.25
C ASP A 63 4.11 -8.23 -22.77
N GLY A 64 4.72 -9.28 -22.20
CA GLY A 64 6.08 -9.25 -21.67
C GLY A 64 6.25 -8.76 -20.24
N SER A 65 5.16 -8.53 -19.51
CA SER A 65 5.12 -8.27 -18.06
C SER A 65 4.35 -9.35 -17.31
N PHE A 66 4.78 -9.67 -16.09
CA PHE A 66 3.99 -10.48 -15.16
C PHE A 66 2.78 -9.71 -14.64
N PHE A 67 2.83 -8.38 -14.67
CA PHE A 67 1.83 -7.54 -14.02
C PHE A 67 0.87 -6.86 -15.00
N PHE A 68 -0.40 -6.84 -14.61
CA PHE A 68 -1.42 -5.96 -15.15
C PHE A 68 -1.76 -4.90 -14.10
N TYR A 69 -1.49 -3.62 -14.43
CA TYR A 69 -1.75 -2.50 -13.53
C TYR A 69 -3.20 -2.03 -13.57
N GLY A 70 -3.76 -1.75 -12.41
CA GLY A 70 -5.03 -1.04 -12.25
C GLY A 70 -5.18 -0.49 -10.83
N GLY A 71 -5.88 0.62 -10.66
CA GLY A 71 -6.26 1.07 -9.32
C GLY A 71 -7.14 0.02 -8.62
N THR A 72 -7.05 -0.07 -7.28
CA THR A 72 -7.75 -1.08 -6.47
C THR A 72 -9.21 -1.27 -6.89
N SER A 73 -10.03 -0.21 -6.92
CA SER A 73 -11.44 -0.30 -7.29
C SER A 73 -11.65 -0.74 -8.75
N SER A 74 -10.75 -0.37 -9.66
CA SER A 74 -10.83 -0.79 -11.06
C SER A 74 -10.54 -2.28 -11.22
N LEU A 75 -9.55 -2.80 -10.48
CA LEU A 75 -9.23 -4.23 -10.46
C LEU A 75 -10.38 -5.03 -9.83
N ILE A 76 -10.94 -4.59 -8.72
CA ILE A 76 -12.10 -5.23 -8.10
C ILE A 76 -13.28 -5.30 -9.07
N THR A 77 -13.59 -4.19 -9.76
CA THR A 77 -14.66 -4.16 -10.78
C THR A 77 -14.38 -5.13 -11.93
N LYS A 78 -13.11 -5.20 -12.38
CA LYS A 78 -12.68 -6.15 -13.42
C LYS A 78 -12.87 -7.59 -12.95
N VAL A 79 -12.43 -7.91 -11.73
CA VAL A 79 -12.57 -9.26 -11.16
C VAL A 79 -14.04 -9.65 -11.02
N TYR A 80 -14.93 -8.77 -10.56
CA TYR A 80 -16.36 -9.07 -10.52
C TYR A 80 -16.92 -9.42 -11.91
N GLY A 81 -16.54 -8.68 -12.96
CA GLY A 81 -16.95 -9.02 -14.32
C GLY A 81 -16.41 -10.36 -14.81
N GLU A 82 -15.22 -10.77 -14.38
CA GLU A 82 -14.59 -12.05 -14.69
C GLU A 82 -15.23 -13.21 -13.91
N MET A 83 -15.59 -12.99 -12.65
CA MET A 83 -16.32 -13.95 -11.82
C MET A 83 -17.66 -14.39 -12.47
N GLU A 84 -18.31 -13.50 -13.22
CA GLU A 84 -19.54 -13.85 -13.98
C GLU A 84 -19.27 -14.96 -15.02
N THR A 85 -18.04 -15.06 -15.53
CA THR A 85 -17.63 -16.09 -16.49
C THR A 85 -17.00 -17.33 -15.83
N GLY A 86 -16.66 -17.23 -14.54
CA GLY A 86 -16.09 -18.29 -13.72
C GLY A 86 -14.58 -18.43 -13.82
N THR A 87 -13.88 -17.61 -14.64
CA THR A 87 -12.43 -17.64 -14.78
C THR A 87 -11.88 -16.22 -14.71
N LEU A 88 -10.92 -15.99 -13.82
CA LEU A 88 -10.21 -14.72 -13.69
C LEU A 88 -9.11 -14.63 -14.76
N GLY A 89 -8.81 -13.41 -15.21
CA GLY A 89 -7.76 -13.14 -16.20
C GLY A 89 -6.36 -13.08 -15.59
N CYS A 90 -6.16 -13.57 -14.38
CA CYS A 90 -4.88 -13.62 -13.66
C CYS A 90 -4.76 -14.91 -12.85
N ASP A 91 -3.56 -15.16 -12.33
CA ASP A 91 -3.24 -16.28 -11.44
C ASP A 91 -2.99 -15.80 -10.01
N MET A 92 -2.60 -14.54 -9.87
CA MET A 92 -2.35 -13.88 -8.58
C MET A 92 -2.90 -12.45 -8.57
N MET A 93 -3.13 -11.93 -7.38
CA MET A 93 -3.54 -10.53 -7.19
C MET A 93 -2.76 -9.88 -6.05
N LEU A 94 -2.38 -8.59 -6.25
CA LEU A 94 -1.79 -7.72 -5.24
C LEU A 94 -2.66 -6.47 -5.10
N VAL A 95 -3.57 -6.47 -4.12
CA VAL A 95 -4.61 -5.44 -3.99
C VAL A 95 -4.59 -4.83 -2.58
N ALA A 96 -4.57 -3.50 -2.50
CA ALA A 96 -4.53 -2.77 -1.23
C ALA A 96 -5.94 -2.65 -0.61
N GLU A 97 -6.56 -3.80 -0.31
CA GLU A 97 -7.87 -3.89 0.33
C GLU A 97 -8.14 -5.31 0.87
N PRO A 98 -7.73 -5.66 2.09
CA PRO A 98 -7.95 -6.99 2.69
C PRO A 98 -9.41 -7.45 2.73
N ALA A 99 -10.37 -6.52 2.82
CA ALA A 99 -11.79 -6.84 2.74
C ALA A 99 -12.17 -7.59 1.45
N PHE A 100 -11.49 -7.29 0.34
CA PHE A 100 -11.70 -8.00 -0.94
C PHE A 100 -11.10 -9.41 -0.92
N SER A 101 -10.00 -9.62 -0.19
CA SER A 101 -9.42 -10.95 0.00
C SER A 101 -10.38 -11.88 0.76
N LEU A 102 -11.03 -11.36 1.80
CA LEU A 102 -12.06 -12.10 2.54
C LEU A 102 -13.25 -12.48 1.64
N GLU A 103 -13.68 -11.57 0.78
CA GLU A 103 -14.78 -11.82 -0.17
C GLU A 103 -14.43 -12.93 -1.16
N LEU A 104 -13.25 -12.90 -1.77
CA LEU A 104 -12.81 -13.92 -2.71
C LEU A 104 -12.58 -15.28 -2.04
N LYS A 105 -12.06 -15.30 -0.80
CA LYS A 105 -11.94 -16.50 0.03
C LYS A 105 -13.31 -17.14 0.24
N GLU A 106 -14.30 -16.38 0.72
CA GLU A 106 -15.65 -16.91 0.94
C GLU A 106 -16.33 -17.38 -0.35
N ALA A 107 -16.05 -16.71 -1.47
CA ALA A 107 -16.58 -17.10 -2.78
C ALA A 107 -15.88 -18.31 -3.40
N GLY A 108 -14.79 -18.81 -2.79
CA GLY A 108 -14.04 -19.99 -3.24
C GLY A 108 -13.12 -19.72 -4.44
N TYR A 109 -12.70 -18.47 -4.66
CA TYR A 109 -11.83 -18.09 -5.77
C TYR A 109 -10.35 -18.11 -5.42
N LEU A 110 -9.98 -18.40 -4.18
CA LEU A 110 -8.58 -18.40 -3.74
C LEU A 110 -8.09 -19.80 -3.41
N GLU A 111 -6.82 -20.05 -3.70
CA GLU A 111 -6.05 -21.21 -3.29
C GLU A 111 -5.25 -20.87 -2.02
N PRO A 112 -5.27 -21.70 -0.97
CA PRO A 112 -4.43 -21.47 0.20
C PRO A 112 -2.98 -21.86 -0.11
N ILE A 113 -2.05 -20.94 0.16
CA ILE A 113 -0.61 -21.14 0.02
C ILE A 113 0.03 -21.21 1.41
N GLU A 114 0.90 -22.17 1.64
CA GLU A 114 1.64 -22.28 2.90
C GLU A 114 2.98 -21.53 2.78
N ILE A 115 3.09 -20.40 3.48
CA ILE A 115 4.35 -19.64 3.57
C ILE A 115 5.17 -20.16 4.76
N GLU A 116 6.40 -20.61 4.49
CA GLU A 116 7.29 -21.14 5.51
C GLU A 116 7.61 -20.05 6.56
N ASP A 117 7.39 -20.38 7.84
CA ASP A 117 7.69 -19.52 9.00
C ASP A 117 6.98 -18.14 8.98
N ALA A 118 5.80 -18.05 8.38
CA ALA A 118 5.04 -16.79 8.21
C ALA A 118 4.87 -16.02 9.53
N GLU A 119 4.67 -16.71 10.66
CA GLU A 119 4.52 -16.10 12.01
C GLU A 119 5.75 -15.28 12.42
N ASN A 120 6.97 -15.73 12.08
CA ASN A 120 8.21 -15.01 12.41
C ASN A 120 8.67 -14.08 11.28
N LEU A 121 8.22 -14.36 10.06
CA LEU A 121 8.56 -13.59 8.85
C LEU A 121 7.82 -12.25 8.79
N LEU A 122 6.55 -12.24 9.23
CA LEU A 122 5.64 -11.12 9.04
C LEU A 122 5.35 -10.38 10.35
N ARG A 123 5.34 -9.05 10.29
CA ARG A 123 4.94 -8.18 11.43
C ARG A 123 3.52 -7.62 11.32
N PHE A 124 2.77 -8.03 10.29
CA PHE A 124 1.37 -7.66 10.09
C PHE A 124 0.49 -8.91 10.05
N PRO A 125 -0.79 -8.79 10.42
CA PRO A 125 -1.74 -9.89 10.35
C PRO A 125 -1.88 -10.44 8.93
N TYR A 126 -2.10 -11.75 8.82
CA TYR A 126 -2.37 -12.49 7.61
C TYR A 126 -3.48 -13.52 7.85
N ASP A 127 -3.94 -14.18 6.82
CA ASP A 127 -4.92 -15.27 6.95
C ASP A 127 -4.24 -16.56 7.42
N GLU A 128 -4.58 -17.05 8.62
CA GLU A 128 -3.97 -18.26 9.21
C GLU A 128 -4.26 -19.54 8.39
N GLU A 129 -5.26 -19.51 7.51
CA GLU A 129 -5.56 -20.62 6.58
C GLU A 129 -4.79 -20.48 5.24
N GLY A 130 -3.98 -19.41 5.06
CA GLY A 130 -3.07 -19.24 3.93
C GLY A 130 -3.70 -18.65 2.68
N TYR A 131 -4.90 -18.10 2.71
CA TYR A 131 -5.56 -17.54 1.52
C TYR A 131 -5.06 -16.17 1.09
N TRP A 132 -4.41 -15.42 1.99
CA TRP A 132 -3.78 -14.16 1.66
C TRP A 132 -2.71 -13.77 2.68
N TYR A 133 -1.69 -13.05 2.21
CA TYR A 133 -0.64 -12.46 3.04
C TYR A 133 -0.46 -10.99 2.71
N PRO A 134 -0.07 -10.14 3.68
CA PRO A 134 0.32 -8.77 3.38
C PRO A 134 1.66 -8.78 2.64
N VAL A 135 1.81 -7.96 1.59
CA VAL A 135 3.07 -7.79 0.84
C VAL A 135 3.68 -6.42 1.09
N ARG A 136 2.85 -5.44 1.33
CA ARG A 136 3.25 -4.07 1.65
C ARG A 136 2.17 -3.43 2.49
N VAL A 137 2.51 -2.33 3.16
CA VAL A 137 1.53 -1.55 3.90
C VAL A 137 1.55 -0.11 3.42
N CYS A 138 0.39 0.38 3.01
CA CYS A 138 0.13 1.78 2.78
C CYS A 138 -0.28 2.45 4.08
N ASN A 139 0.06 3.71 4.27
CA ASN A 139 -0.31 4.48 5.44
C ASN A 139 -1.17 5.69 5.04
N MET A 140 -2.37 5.81 5.59
CA MET A 140 -3.21 6.98 5.40
C MET A 140 -2.81 8.05 6.41
N VAL A 141 -2.40 9.21 5.90
CA VAL A 141 -1.92 10.34 6.70
C VAL A 141 -2.69 11.62 6.36
N LEU A 142 -2.43 12.69 7.12
CA LEU A 142 -2.74 14.03 6.68
C LEU A 142 -1.50 14.66 6.05
N ALA A 143 -1.70 15.64 5.16
CA ALA A 143 -0.61 16.43 4.62
C ALA A 143 -0.98 17.92 4.58
N TYR A 144 0.04 18.78 4.64
CA TYR A 144 -0.12 20.23 4.66
C TYR A 144 1.03 20.92 3.92
N ASN A 145 0.86 22.22 3.69
CA ASN A 145 1.92 23.09 3.16
C ASN A 145 2.56 23.90 4.30
N PRO A 146 3.80 23.58 4.73
CA PRO A 146 4.48 24.30 5.81
C PRO A 146 4.63 25.82 5.56
N GLU A 147 4.77 26.22 4.30
CA GLU A 147 4.94 27.64 3.94
C GLU A 147 3.65 28.46 4.08
N MET A 148 2.50 27.79 4.19
CA MET A 148 1.18 28.42 4.27
C MET A 148 0.62 28.51 5.70
N VAL A 149 1.30 27.97 6.71
CA VAL A 149 0.80 27.90 8.10
C VAL A 149 0.40 29.27 8.64
N ASP A 150 1.26 30.29 8.50
CA ASP A 150 0.97 31.65 8.97
C ASP A 150 -0.18 32.30 8.19
N ALA A 151 -0.27 32.02 6.89
CA ALA A 151 -1.36 32.52 6.05
C ALA A 151 -2.71 31.91 6.42
N TRP A 152 -2.73 30.62 6.79
CA TRP A 152 -3.93 29.95 7.28
C TRP A 152 -4.30 30.47 8.68
N ALA A 153 -3.32 30.61 9.58
CA ALA A 153 -3.55 31.17 10.92
C ALA A 153 -4.14 32.60 10.86
N ALA A 154 -3.72 33.43 9.91
CA ALA A 154 -4.28 34.76 9.69
C ALA A 154 -5.75 34.74 9.22
N LYS A 155 -6.21 33.61 8.65
CA LYS A 155 -7.61 33.36 8.29
C LYS A 155 -8.41 32.70 9.42
N GLY A 156 -7.76 32.41 10.57
CA GLY A 156 -8.36 31.68 11.69
C GLY A 156 -8.39 30.16 11.51
N VAL A 157 -7.62 29.64 10.56
CA VAL A 157 -7.51 28.19 10.28
C VAL A 157 -6.25 27.64 10.93
N THR A 158 -6.41 26.60 11.75
CA THR A 158 -5.29 25.81 12.30
C THR A 158 -5.11 24.55 11.48
N ILE A 159 -3.88 24.17 11.16
CA ILE A 159 -3.59 22.92 10.47
C ILE A 159 -3.97 21.74 11.40
N PRO A 160 -4.87 20.83 10.98
CA PRO A 160 -5.32 19.73 11.82
C PRO A 160 -4.19 18.75 12.12
N GLN A 161 -4.09 18.30 13.37
CA GLN A 161 -3.09 17.31 13.81
C GLN A 161 -3.72 15.93 14.09
N THR A 162 -5.02 15.79 13.91
CA THR A 162 -5.81 14.58 14.16
C THR A 162 -6.82 14.36 13.03
N PHE A 163 -7.25 13.13 12.81
CA PHE A 163 -8.36 12.83 11.90
C PHE A 163 -9.67 13.45 12.41
N GLU A 164 -9.83 13.46 13.75
CA GLU A 164 -10.99 14.11 14.36
C GLU A 164 -11.07 15.59 14.01
N ALA A 165 -9.97 16.35 14.20
CA ALA A 165 -9.91 17.76 13.83
C ALA A 165 -10.06 17.98 12.33
N PHE A 166 -9.46 17.12 11.49
CA PHE A 166 -9.61 17.19 10.03
C PHE A 166 -11.07 17.15 9.61
N ALA A 167 -11.86 16.24 10.19
CA ALA A 167 -13.27 16.12 9.85
C ALA A 167 -14.14 17.20 10.51
N ASN A 168 -13.92 17.53 11.80
CA ASN A 168 -14.90 18.20 12.64
C ASN A 168 -14.57 19.65 13.00
N ASP A 169 -13.34 20.17 12.74
CA ASP A 169 -13.02 21.58 13.01
C ASP A 169 -13.75 22.49 12.00
N PRO A 170 -14.72 23.31 12.42
CA PRO A 170 -15.49 24.15 11.51
C PRO A 170 -14.66 25.27 10.84
N ALA A 171 -13.46 25.56 11.35
CA ALA A 171 -12.53 26.51 10.71
C ALA A 171 -11.96 25.95 9.40
N LEU A 172 -12.03 24.64 9.18
CA LEU A 172 -11.56 23.95 7.97
C LEU A 172 -12.60 23.91 6.83
N LYS A 173 -13.77 24.51 7.03
CA LYS A 173 -14.84 24.47 6.02
C LYS A 173 -14.39 25.01 4.65
N GLY A 174 -14.44 24.13 3.62
CA GLY A 174 -14.03 24.43 2.25
C GLY A 174 -12.51 24.46 2.05
N TYR A 175 -11.71 24.00 3.03
CA TYR A 175 -10.26 24.03 2.98
C TYR A 175 -9.59 22.64 3.17
N ILE A 176 -10.36 21.57 3.15
CA ILE A 176 -9.86 20.20 3.22
C ILE A 176 -10.21 19.40 1.97
N SER A 177 -9.37 18.42 1.65
CA SER A 177 -9.61 17.52 0.52
C SER A 177 -9.18 16.09 0.83
N MET A 178 -9.82 15.13 0.16
CA MET A 178 -9.49 13.71 0.22
C MET A 178 -9.92 12.97 -1.04
N GLY A 179 -9.51 11.72 -1.18
CA GLY A 179 -9.97 10.82 -2.23
C GLY A 179 -11.44 10.44 -2.12
N ASN A 180 -11.96 9.78 -3.15
CA ASN A 180 -13.32 9.23 -3.14
C ASN A 180 -13.27 7.72 -2.78
N PRO A 181 -13.90 7.27 -1.68
CA PRO A 181 -13.94 5.85 -1.30
C PRO A 181 -14.64 4.97 -2.34
N MET A 182 -15.53 5.55 -3.17
CA MET A 182 -16.20 4.81 -4.25
C MET A 182 -15.24 4.41 -5.38
N THR A 183 -14.09 5.08 -5.52
CA THR A 183 -13.13 4.87 -6.63
C THR A 183 -11.71 4.57 -6.14
N SER A 184 -11.47 4.61 -4.84
CA SER A 184 -10.18 4.34 -4.20
C SER A 184 -10.35 3.36 -3.05
N GLY A 185 -9.82 2.15 -3.18
CA GLY A 185 -9.88 1.13 -2.12
C GLY A 185 -9.17 1.55 -0.84
N THR A 186 -8.06 2.25 -0.94
CA THR A 186 -7.34 2.76 0.25
C THR A 186 -8.12 3.89 0.94
N THR A 187 -8.80 4.75 0.19
CA THR A 187 -9.71 5.73 0.81
C THR A 187 -10.93 5.05 1.41
N PHE A 188 -11.46 3.99 0.77
CA PHE A 188 -12.52 3.17 1.35
C PHE A 188 -12.08 2.56 2.68
N ALA A 189 -10.90 1.95 2.74
CA ALA A 189 -10.33 1.38 3.96
C ALA A 189 -10.20 2.42 5.08
N ALA A 190 -9.71 3.63 4.77
CA ALA A 190 -9.62 4.71 5.74
C ALA A 190 -11.01 5.16 6.25
N VAL A 191 -11.99 5.33 5.35
CA VAL A 191 -13.36 5.65 5.74
C VAL A 191 -13.97 4.53 6.59
N ALA A 192 -13.79 3.26 6.21
CA ALA A 192 -14.28 2.12 6.97
C ALA A 192 -13.68 2.07 8.38
N SER A 193 -12.37 2.38 8.55
CA SER A 193 -11.73 2.49 9.86
C SER A 193 -12.31 3.64 10.68
N LEU A 194 -12.26 4.86 10.12
CA LEU A 194 -12.60 6.08 10.86
C LEU A 194 -14.10 6.18 11.22
N THR A 195 -14.95 5.46 10.49
CA THR A 195 -16.40 5.38 10.79
C THR A 195 -16.80 4.23 11.70
N GLN A 196 -15.87 3.42 12.22
CA GLN A 196 -16.18 2.40 13.23
C GLN A 196 -16.67 3.05 14.53
N ASP A 197 -17.56 2.37 15.25
CA ASP A 197 -18.15 2.87 16.50
C ASP A 197 -17.11 3.11 17.61
N ASN A 198 -16.03 2.33 17.60
CA ASN A 198 -14.91 2.50 18.53
C ASN A 198 -13.91 3.61 18.12
N HIS A 199 -14.10 4.22 16.95
CA HIS A 199 -13.34 5.39 16.49
C HIS A 199 -14.24 6.63 16.53
N TYR A 200 -14.66 7.17 15.36
CA TYR A 200 -15.47 8.39 15.30
C TYR A 200 -16.92 8.13 14.87
N GLY A 201 -17.23 6.91 14.42
CA GLY A 201 -18.56 6.56 13.95
C GLY A 201 -19.03 7.43 12.78
N GLU A 202 -20.34 7.54 12.61
CA GLU A 202 -20.93 8.38 11.57
C GLU A 202 -20.62 9.88 11.71
N ALA A 203 -20.22 10.33 12.91
CA ALA A 203 -19.84 11.74 13.13
C ALA A 203 -18.68 12.19 12.27
N PHE A 204 -17.79 11.27 11.85
CA PHE A 204 -16.71 11.55 10.90
C PHE A 204 -17.25 12.03 9.55
N LEU A 205 -18.25 11.31 8.99
CA LEU A 205 -18.88 11.70 7.73
C LEU A 205 -19.69 12.99 7.86
N ASP A 206 -20.39 13.17 8.97
CA ASP A 206 -21.16 14.38 9.24
C ASP A 206 -20.25 15.62 9.31
N GLY A 207 -19.07 15.47 9.92
CA GLY A 207 -18.03 16.50 9.98
C GLY A 207 -17.46 16.83 8.60
N LEU A 208 -17.04 15.83 7.82
CA LEU A 208 -16.56 16.03 6.44
C LEU A 208 -17.60 16.76 5.59
N ALA A 209 -18.85 16.38 5.72
CA ALA A 209 -19.96 17.01 5.00
C ALA A 209 -20.23 18.46 5.47
N ALA A 210 -20.17 18.74 6.75
CA ALA A 210 -20.31 20.08 7.31
C ALA A 210 -19.15 21.00 6.88
N ASN A 211 -17.97 20.43 6.75
CA ASN A 211 -16.76 21.11 6.28
C ASN A 211 -16.65 21.18 4.75
N GLU A 212 -17.65 20.72 4.00
CA GLU A 212 -17.67 20.80 2.53
C GLU A 212 -16.36 20.21 1.93
N VAL A 213 -15.96 19.02 2.40
CA VAL A 213 -14.72 18.38 1.96
C VAL A 213 -14.68 18.27 0.42
N MET A 214 -13.55 18.66 -0.17
CA MET A 214 -13.35 18.51 -1.62
C MET A 214 -12.93 17.09 -1.95
N ILE A 215 -13.60 16.48 -2.92
CA ILE A 215 -13.30 15.11 -3.38
C ILE A 215 -12.47 15.20 -4.65
N GLU A 216 -11.20 14.81 -4.55
CA GLU A 216 -10.20 15.00 -5.59
C GLU A 216 -9.35 13.75 -5.84
N SER A 217 -8.70 13.66 -6.99
CA SER A 217 -7.60 12.72 -7.17
C SER A 217 -6.40 13.11 -6.30
N GLY A 218 -5.55 12.15 -5.92
CA GLY A 218 -4.38 12.44 -5.09
C GLY A 218 -3.48 13.54 -5.68
N SER A 219 -3.21 13.52 -6.99
CA SER A 219 -2.40 14.54 -7.66
C SER A 219 -3.05 15.92 -7.64
N THR A 220 -4.37 16.01 -7.83
CA THR A 220 -5.11 17.27 -7.74
C THR A 220 -5.10 17.81 -6.32
N ALA A 221 -5.32 16.95 -5.31
CA ALA A 221 -5.28 17.34 -3.90
C ALA A 221 -3.90 17.89 -3.50
N ILE A 222 -2.80 17.24 -3.91
CA ILE A 222 -1.43 17.73 -3.68
C ILE A 222 -1.24 19.10 -4.32
N THR A 223 -1.67 19.29 -5.57
CA THR A 223 -1.55 20.59 -6.26
C THR A 223 -2.30 21.69 -5.50
N LYS A 224 -3.54 21.43 -5.08
CA LYS A 224 -4.34 22.38 -4.29
C LYS A 224 -3.71 22.70 -2.94
N LEU A 225 -3.06 21.72 -2.32
CA LEU A 225 -2.34 21.91 -1.08
C LEU A 225 -1.13 22.83 -1.28
N GLN A 226 -0.30 22.58 -2.29
CA GLN A 226 0.89 23.36 -2.62
C GLN A 226 0.55 24.79 -3.02
N THR A 227 -0.56 25.02 -3.72
CA THR A 227 -1.04 26.36 -4.13
C THR A 227 -1.78 27.12 -3.03
N GLY A 228 -2.08 26.46 -1.88
CA GLY A 228 -2.79 27.08 -0.77
C GLY A 228 -4.30 27.23 -0.99
N GLU A 229 -4.88 26.36 -1.83
CA GLU A 229 -6.33 26.19 -1.97
C GLU A 229 -6.90 25.30 -0.87
N CYS A 230 -6.10 24.31 -0.38
CA CYS A 230 -6.41 23.50 0.80
C CYS A 230 -5.46 23.83 1.95
N ALA A 231 -5.95 23.72 3.18
CA ALA A 231 -5.15 23.78 4.39
C ALA A 231 -4.56 22.42 4.76
N ALA A 232 -5.33 21.36 4.52
CA ALA A 232 -4.92 19.98 4.73
C ALA A 232 -5.61 19.02 3.74
N ILE A 233 -4.96 17.89 3.48
CA ILE A 233 -5.53 16.79 2.70
C ILE A 233 -5.33 15.46 3.44
N MET A 234 -6.28 14.51 3.30
CA MET A 234 -6.11 13.12 3.73
C MET A 234 -5.69 12.31 2.52
N ILE A 235 -4.51 11.67 2.59
CA ILE A 235 -3.85 11.03 1.46
C ILE A 235 -2.93 9.91 1.92
N LEU A 236 -2.55 9.03 1.00
CA LEU A 236 -1.50 8.04 1.26
C LEU A 236 -0.13 8.70 1.42
N GLU A 237 0.60 8.27 2.43
CA GLU A 237 1.96 8.72 2.75
C GLU A 237 2.88 8.61 1.53
N GLU A 238 2.92 7.45 0.87
CA GLU A 238 3.77 7.20 -0.29
C GLU A 238 3.53 8.18 -1.45
N SER A 239 2.34 8.76 -1.55
CA SER A 239 2.06 9.80 -2.56
C SER A 239 2.82 11.10 -2.27
N ILE A 240 2.99 11.44 -1.01
CA ILE A 240 3.73 12.61 -0.56
C ILE A 240 5.23 12.37 -0.67
N LEU A 241 5.72 11.23 -0.13
CA LEU A 241 7.13 10.87 -0.12
C LEU A 241 7.69 10.77 -1.55
N LYS A 242 6.90 10.22 -2.49
CA LYS A 242 7.25 10.17 -3.90
C LYS A 242 7.52 11.56 -4.48
N VAL A 243 6.63 12.54 -4.23
CA VAL A 243 6.78 13.90 -4.74
C VAL A 243 8.01 14.59 -4.13
N LEU A 244 8.26 14.39 -2.83
CA LEU A 244 9.43 14.92 -2.14
C LEU A 244 10.73 14.33 -2.72
N LYS A 245 10.77 13.02 -2.92
CA LYS A 245 11.94 12.32 -3.46
C LYS A 245 12.23 12.70 -4.92
N GLU A 246 11.20 12.76 -5.76
CA GLU A 246 11.35 13.21 -7.16
C GLU A 246 11.92 14.62 -7.25
N ALA A 247 11.50 15.52 -6.36
CA ALA A 247 12.03 16.90 -6.30
C ALA A 247 13.49 16.93 -5.81
N GLU A 248 13.84 16.11 -4.82
CA GLU A 248 15.23 15.96 -4.35
C GLU A 248 16.14 15.42 -5.45
N ASP A 249 15.74 14.34 -6.14
CA ASP A 249 16.50 13.71 -7.21
C ASP A 249 16.70 14.64 -8.42
N ALA A 250 15.72 15.51 -8.66
CA ALA A 250 15.82 16.57 -9.67
C ALA A 250 16.74 17.73 -9.24
N GLY A 251 17.28 17.71 -8.02
CA GLY A 251 18.12 18.79 -7.45
C GLY A 251 17.33 20.07 -7.12
N THR A 252 16.02 19.97 -6.99
CA THR A 252 15.11 21.09 -6.67
C THR A 252 14.20 20.70 -5.50
N PRO A 253 14.76 20.39 -4.30
CA PRO A 253 13.96 19.98 -3.15
C PRO A 253 12.89 21.04 -2.82
N ILE A 254 11.71 20.59 -2.45
CA ILE A 254 10.56 21.43 -2.13
C ILE A 254 10.31 21.44 -0.62
N THR A 255 9.74 22.53 -0.11
CA THR A 255 9.42 22.75 1.31
C THR A 255 7.93 23.05 1.54
N ASN A 256 7.15 23.06 0.45
CA ASN A 256 5.71 23.35 0.46
C ASN A 256 4.81 22.13 0.55
N LEU A 257 5.36 21.00 1.04
CA LEU A 257 4.64 19.74 1.21
C LEU A 257 5.26 18.95 2.36
N ALA A 258 4.43 18.47 3.29
CA ALA A 258 4.87 17.63 4.40
C ALA A 258 3.73 16.73 4.89
N CYS A 259 4.07 15.53 5.40
CA CYS A 259 3.16 14.65 6.10
C CYS A 259 2.88 15.12 7.53
N ILE A 260 1.69 14.82 8.03
CA ILE A 260 1.31 14.80 9.43
C ILE A 260 0.88 13.38 9.74
N TYR A 261 1.55 12.75 10.68
CA TYR A 261 1.10 11.48 11.27
C TYR A 261 0.12 11.83 12.40
N PRO A 262 -1.19 11.58 12.24
CA PRO A 262 -2.19 12.07 13.16
C PRO A 262 -1.95 11.61 14.61
N GLU A 263 -2.10 12.52 15.57
CA GLU A 263 -1.84 12.24 17.00
C GLU A 263 -2.85 11.23 17.59
N ASP A 264 -4.03 11.15 17.02
CA ASP A 264 -5.10 10.20 17.36
C ASP A 264 -4.92 8.81 16.74
N GLY A 265 -3.91 8.61 15.92
CA GLY A 265 -3.51 7.36 15.31
C GLY A 265 -3.39 7.44 13.79
N VAL A 266 -2.92 6.37 13.19
CA VAL A 266 -2.79 6.22 11.73
C VAL A 266 -3.74 5.11 11.24
N VAL A 267 -3.98 5.03 9.94
CA VAL A 267 -4.71 3.90 9.34
C VAL A 267 -3.78 3.16 8.41
N LEU A 268 -3.34 1.98 8.84
CA LEU A 268 -2.50 1.10 8.06
C LEU A 268 -3.36 0.19 7.18
N ILE A 269 -3.00 0.12 5.90
CA ILE A 269 -3.77 -0.60 4.88
C ILE A 269 -2.84 -1.61 4.21
N PRO A 270 -2.87 -2.88 4.64
CA PRO A 270 -2.13 -3.93 3.96
C PRO A 270 -2.60 -4.09 2.51
N SER A 271 -1.63 -4.23 1.60
CA SER A 271 -1.89 -4.76 0.26
C SER A 271 -1.61 -6.25 0.33
N THR A 272 -2.62 -7.03 0.01
CA THR A 272 -2.58 -8.48 0.12
C THR A 272 -2.15 -9.12 -1.20
N VAL A 273 -1.29 -10.15 -1.13
CA VAL A 273 -1.13 -11.12 -2.20
C VAL A 273 -2.12 -12.26 -2.00
N MET A 274 -2.67 -12.73 -3.09
CA MET A 274 -3.62 -13.84 -3.17
C MET A 274 -3.32 -14.67 -4.39
N THR A 275 -3.32 -16.00 -4.26
CA THR A 275 -3.28 -16.93 -5.38
C THR A 275 -4.69 -17.36 -5.75
N VAL A 276 -5.01 -17.32 -7.04
CA VAL A 276 -6.32 -17.73 -7.58
C VAL A 276 -6.42 -19.26 -7.59
N ALA A 277 -7.55 -19.79 -7.16
CA ALA A 277 -7.82 -21.24 -7.17
C ALA A 277 -7.68 -21.82 -8.59
N GLU A 278 -7.17 -23.04 -8.68
CA GLU A 278 -6.80 -23.71 -9.93
C GLU A 278 -7.92 -23.71 -10.98
N ASP A 279 -9.17 -23.96 -10.57
CA ASP A 279 -10.33 -24.02 -11.46
C ASP A 279 -10.86 -22.64 -11.89
N HIS A 280 -10.32 -21.56 -11.32
CA HIS A 280 -10.64 -20.16 -11.63
C HIS A 280 -9.47 -19.37 -12.21
N SER A 281 -8.26 -19.93 -12.22
CA SER A 281 -7.02 -19.28 -12.68
C SER A 281 -6.90 -19.26 -14.21
N ALA A 282 -6.26 -18.21 -14.75
CA ALA A 282 -6.04 -18.08 -16.20
C ALA A 282 -5.06 -19.11 -16.77
N ASN A 283 -4.00 -19.46 -16.04
CA ASN A 283 -2.91 -20.31 -16.53
C ASN A 283 -2.71 -21.60 -15.70
N VAL A 284 -3.42 -21.76 -14.58
CA VAL A 284 -3.42 -22.99 -13.75
C VAL A 284 -2.00 -23.39 -13.33
N ASN A 285 -1.32 -22.54 -12.58
CA ASN A 285 0.08 -22.75 -12.18
C ASN A 285 0.32 -22.40 -10.70
N VAL A 286 -0.32 -23.15 -9.80
CA VAL A 286 -0.29 -22.92 -8.35
C VAL A 286 1.14 -23.04 -7.79
N GLU A 287 1.95 -24.02 -8.23
CA GLU A 287 3.33 -24.22 -7.78
C GLU A 287 4.21 -22.96 -8.06
N ALA A 288 4.04 -22.37 -9.24
CA ALA A 288 4.78 -21.15 -9.56
C ALA A 288 4.23 -19.92 -8.80
N CYS A 289 2.92 -19.86 -8.53
CA CYS A 289 2.32 -18.83 -7.69
C CYS A 289 2.87 -18.91 -6.25
N GLU A 290 2.97 -20.10 -5.67
CA GLU A 290 3.57 -20.35 -4.36
C GLU A 290 5.02 -19.83 -4.29
N ALA A 291 5.85 -20.16 -5.28
CA ALA A 291 7.23 -19.70 -5.35
C ALA A 291 7.32 -18.16 -5.46
N VAL A 292 6.47 -17.54 -6.27
CA VAL A 292 6.41 -16.07 -6.40
C VAL A 292 5.89 -15.42 -5.12
N GLU A 293 4.90 -16.00 -4.46
CA GLU A 293 4.35 -15.50 -3.20
C GLU A 293 5.39 -15.54 -2.08
N GLN A 294 6.13 -16.66 -1.96
CA GLN A 294 7.26 -16.79 -1.04
C GLN A 294 8.35 -15.74 -1.32
N TRP A 295 8.70 -15.51 -2.60
CA TRP A 295 9.68 -14.49 -2.98
C TRP A 295 9.21 -13.07 -2.65
N LEU A 296 7.94 -12.74 -2.88
CA LEU A 296 7.38 -11.42 -2.56
C LEU A 296 7.52 -11.06 -1.08
N LEU A 297 7.57 -12.06 -0.21
CA LEU A 297 7.76 -11.91 1.24
C LEU A 297 9.23 -11.96 1.67
N SER A 298 10.18 -12.15 0.73
CA SER A 298 11.62 -12.16 1.01
C SER A 298 12.15 -10.76 1.32
N GLU A 299 13.29 -10.69 2.00
CA GLU A 299 13.99 -9.43 2.28
C GLU A 299 14.31 -8.64 0.98
N GLU A 300 14.65 -9.35 -0.10
CA GLU A 300 14.97 -8.74 -1.40
C GLU A 300 13.76 -8.00 -2.00
N ALA A 301 12.63 -8.69 -2.13
CA ALA A 301 11.40 -8.08 -2.64
C ALA A 301 10.91 -6.97 -1.72
N GLN A 302 11.05 -7.13 -0.40
CA GLN A 302 10.65 -6.13 0.56
C GLN A 302 11.50 -4.84 0.51
N LYS A 303 12.76 -4.92 0.08
CA LYS A 303 13.59 -3.73 -0.24
C LYS A 303 13.05 -2.95 -1.45
N LEU A 304 12.43 -3.63 -2.43
CA LEU A 304 11.76 -2.95 -3.55
C LEU A 304 10.49 -2.21 -3.06
N ILE A 305 9.78 -2.77 -2.09
CA ILE A 305 8.64 -2.10 -1.46
C ILE A 305 9.06 -0.77 -0.82
N LEU A 306 10.18 -0.75 -0.09
CA LEU A 306 10.73 0.48 0.50
C LEU A 306 11.09 1.54 -0.56
N GLN A 307 11.63 1.11 -1.71
CA GLN A 307 11.91 2.00 -2.84
C GLN A 307 10.61 2.55 -3.46
N GLY A 308 9.49 1.85 -3.27
CA GLY A 308 8.14 2.30 -3.61
C GLY A 308 7.52 3.26 -2.59
N TYR A 309 8.29 3.70 -1.59
CA TYR A 309 7.85 4.57 -0.48
C TYR A 309 6.79 3.95 0.43
N MET A 310 6.67 2.64 0.46
CA MET A 310 5.71 1.90 1.26
C MET A 310 6.42 1.11 2.35
N HIS A 311 5.68 0.76 3.41
CA HIS A 311 6.24 0.03 4.54
C HIS A 311 6.32 -1.47 4.24
N SER A 312 7.47 -2.06 4.59
CA SER A 312 7.72 -3.48 4.50
C SER A 312 6.91 -4.26 5.53
N VAL A 313 6.45 -5.43 5.15
CA VAL A 313 5.79 -6.39 6.06
C VAL A 313 6.78 -7.33 6.74
N PHE A 314 8.03 -7.37 6.28
CA PHE A 314 9.06 -8.26 6.80
C PHE A 314 9.51 -7.84 8.20
N ALA A 315 9.39 -8.75 9.17
CA ALA A 315 9.66 -8.48 10.59
C ALA A 315 11.13 -8.08 10.86
N GLY A 316 12.07 -8.62 10.07
CA GLY A 316 13.50 -8.30 10.14
C GLY A 316 13.93 -7.00 9.46
N MET A 317 13.02 -6.27 8.81
CA MET A 317 13.35 -5.04 8.11
C MET A 317 13.48 -3.86 9.08
N GLU A 318 14.71 -3.36 9.25
CA GLU A 318 15.00 -2.16 10.04
C GLU A 318 14.95 -0.87 9.20
N GLU A 319 15.10 -0.99 7.87
CA GLU A 319 15.03 0.12 6.95
C GLU A 319 13.59 0.65 6.84
N ILE A 320 13.47 1.95 6.64
CA ILE A 320 12.18 2.66 6.46
C ILE A 320 12.12 3.32 5.09
N PRO A 321 10.91 3.63 4.57
CA PRO A 321 10.78 4.41 3.35
C PRO A 321 11.44 5.80 3.50
N PHE A 322 11.84 6.37 2.37
CA PHE A 322 12.41 7.73 2.30
C PHE A 322 11.54 8.74 3.07
N ASP A 323 12.16 9.50 3.98
CA ASP A 323 11.54 10.59 4.76
C ASP A 323 10.29 10.16 5.58
N SER A 324 10.16 8.86 5.87
CA SER A 324 9.09 8.29 6.68
C SER A 324 9.51 8.12 8.15
N VAL A 325 8.62 7.54 8.94
CA VAL A 325 8.82 7.17 10.34
C VAL A 325 9.01 5.66 10.50
N ASP A 326 9.45 5.24 11.68
CA ASP A 326 9.65 3.82 12.00
C ASP A 326 8.34 3.02 11.84
N THR A 327 8.41 1.88 11.14
CA THR A 327 7.23 1.04 10.87
C THR A 327 6.62 0.46 12.15
N ASN A 328 7.43 0.11 13.16
CA ASN A 328 6.91 -0.42 14.42
C ASN A 328 6.18 0.67 15.20
N TRP A 329 6.67 1.93 15.13
CA TRP A 329 5.95 3.07 15.69
C TRP A 329 4.57 3.23 15.03
N LEU A 330 4.46 3.07 13.70
CA LEU A 330 3.17 3.11 13.00
C LEU A 330 2.25 1.98 13.44
N ILE A 331 2.77 0.76 13.61
CA ILE A 331 2.00 -0.39 14.09
C ILE A 331 1.43 -0.12 15.49
N GLU A 332 2.21 0.51 16.38
CA GLU A 332 1.74 0.89 17.72
C GLU A 332 0.65 1.97 17.70
N LYS A 333 0.58 2.75 16.63
CA LYS A 333 -0.37 3.86 16.44
C LYS A 333 -1.53 3.52 15.52
N ASP A 334 -1.56 2.32 14.95
CA ASP A 334 -2.60 1.91 14.02
C ASP A 334 -3.97 1.88 14.73
N LEU A 335 -4.91 2.60 14.19
CA LEU A 335 -6.32 2.55 14.62
C LEU A 335 -6.95 1.20 14.28
N GLY A 336 -6.42 0.54 13.26
CA GLY A 336 -6.95 -0.71 12.74
C GLY A 336 -8.18 -0.53 11.86
N VAL A 337 -8.41 -1.53 11.04
CA VAL A 337 -9.61 -1.67 10.22
C VAL A 337 -10.24 -3.01 10.53
N ASP A 338 -11.51 -3.02 10.90
CA ASP A 338 -12.29 -4.25 10.95
C ASP A 338 -12.63 -4.69 9.52
N TRP A 339 -11.75 -5.50 8.93
CA TRP A 339 -11.84 -5.94 7.54
C TRP A 339 -13.09 -6.79 7.29
N GLU A 340 -13.52 -7.60 8.27
CA GLU A 340 -14.73 -8.38 8.19
C GLU A 340 -15.97 -7.46 8.11
N ASN A 341 -16.03 -6.43 8.97
CA ASN A 341 -17.07 -5.42 8.92
C ASN A 341 -17.00 -4.61 7.62
N ALA A 342 -15.80 -4.22 7.17
CA ALA A 342 -15.61 -3.47 5.92
C ALA A 342 -16.11 -4.29 4.71
N TYR A 343 -15.85 -5.59 4.68
CA TYR A 343 -16.37 -6.50 3.67
C TYR A 343 -17.89 -6.60 3.71
N ARG A 344 -18.44 -7.03 4.85
CA ARG A 344 -19.89 -7.32 4.98
C ARG A 344 -20.78 -6.09 4.86
N ASN A 345 -20.27 -4.92 5.21
CA ASN A 345 -21.01 -3.66 5.21
C ASN A 345 -20.54 -2.67 4.16
N ARG A 346 -19.78 -3.11 3.14
CA ARG A 346 -19.27 -2.27 2.05
C ARG A 346 -20.35 -1.39 1.42
N GLU A 347 -21.51 -1.98 1.07
CA GLU A 347 -22.62 -1.25 0.47
C GLU A 347 -23.19 -0.19 1.43
N ALA A 348 -23.34 -0.52 2.70
CA ALA A 348 -23.83 0.41 3.71
C ALA A 348 -22.87 1.57 3.96
N ILE A 349 -21.55 1.31 4.02
CA ILE A 349 -20.51 2.33 4.18
C ILE A 349 -20.51 3.27 2.97
N ASN A 350 -20.57 2.73 1.76
CA ASN A 350 -20.63 3.49 0.52
C ASN A 350 -21.93 4.31 0.38
N THR A 351 -23.05 3.77 0.83
CA THR A 351 -24.34 4.47 0.85
C THR A 351 -24.29 5.64 1.83
N ALA A 352 -23.81 5.43 3.05
CA ALA A 352 -23.64 6.48 4.06
C ALA A 352 -22.73 7.61 3.56
N TRP A 353 -21.61 7.27 2.91
CA TRP A 353 -20.74 8.24 2.26
C TRP A 353 -21.49 9.06 1.21
N THR A 354 -22.17 8.39 0.29
CA THR A 354 -22.89 9.04 -0.80
C THR A 354 -23.98 9.98 -0.29
N GLU A 355 -24.80 9.53 0.65
CA GLU A 355 -25.90 10.30 1.20
C GLU A 355 -25.43 11.50 2.03
N LYS A 356 -24.38 11.33 2.84
CA LYS A 356 -23.90 12.38 3.74
C LYS A 356 -22.93 13.36 3.07
N VAL A 357 -22.00 12.88 2.28
CA VAL A 357 -20.89 13.69 1.78
C VAL A 357 -21.08 14.18 0.35
N THR A 358 -21.62 13.34 -0.55
CA THR A 358 -21.65 13.69 -1.99
C THR A 358 -22.99 14.23 -2.51
N THR A 359 -24.10 14.04 -1.78
CA THR A 359 -25.45 14.41 -2.26
C THR A 359 -25.89 15.83 -1.81
N LYS A 360 -24.98 16.64 -1.29
CA LYS A 360 -25.28 18.01 -0.82
C LYS A 360 -25.07 19.07 -1.90
#